data_a2e7c911f3d2e32d86686256032b97d5
#
_entry.id   a2e7c911f3d2e32d86686256032b97d5
#
_cell.length_a   1.000
_cell.length_b   1.000
_cell.length_c   1.000
_cell.angle_alpha   90.00
_cell.angle_beta   90.00
_cell.angle_gamma   90.00
#
_symmetry.space_group_name_H-M   'P 1'
#
loop_
_entity.id
_entity.type
_entity.pdbx_description
1 polymer ?
#
loop_
_entity_poly.entity_id
_entity_poly.type
_entity_poly.pdbx_seq_one_letter_code
_entity_poly.pdbx_strand_id
1 'polypeptide(L)'
;MLANDRTDNTLYFEGFKKIALERGAHYKIVDMNALDELRESMSFETENVIIPMSPSEKVFSKLVKTLDNMERTDSVKITMFGQSNWQQFMGKYKGAFQKYNCTFFSKFLYDPLDEEIASFQLNFKRRFGREQYQSYPMYGVMGYDLGMYFLNAYNQFGKDYADYLSEFESRFMQTPLYFERKNKDGGLVNNRVMFVKFGTNGTVEKKIY
;
A
#
# COMPACT_ATOMS: atom_id res chain seq x y z
N MET A 1 4.81 15.90 -7.36
CA MET A 1 4.59 16.95 -6.34
C MET A 1 4.54 16.29 -4.98
N LEU A 2 5.22 16.83 -3.99
CA LEU A 2 5.21 16.34 -2.61
C LEU A 2 4.35 17.27 -1.76
N ALA A 3 3.25 16.74 -1.22
CA ALA A 3 2.38 17.47 -0.32
C ALA A 3 2.80 17.22 1.12
N ASN A 4 3.44 18.20 1.74
CA ASN A 4 3.99 18.12 3.08
C ASN A 4 3.17 18.97 4.07
N ASP A 5 2.81 18.42 5.21
CA ASP A 5 2.14 19.15 6.30
C ASP A 5 3.09 19.52 7.47
N ARG A 6 4.38 19.34 7.28
CA ARG A 6 5.48 19.60 8.24
C ARG A 6 5.49 18.71 9.49
N THR A 7 4.56 17.80 9.67
CA THR A 7 4.42 17.10 10.95
C THR A 7 4.84 15.65 10.91
N ASP A 8 4.94 15.01 9.69
CA ASP A 8 4.99 13.57 9.64
C ASP A 8 6.01 12.95 8.67
N ASN A 9 6.50 11.82 9.11
CA ASN A 9 7.23 10.81 8.32
C ASN A 9 8.51 11.30 7.64
N THR A 10 9.38 11.93 8.40
CA THR A 10 10.68 12.43 7.95
C THR A 10 11.49 11.37 7.19
N LEU A 11 11.48 10.11 7.64
CA LEU A 11 12.22 9.02 6.98
C LEU A 11 11.66 8.69 5.59
N TYR A 12 10.35 8.70 5.42
CA TYR A 12 9.72 8.49 4.11
C TYR A 12 10.07 9.63 3.14
N PHE A 13 9.98 10.86 3.63
CA PHE A 13 10.30 12.05 2.86
C PHE A 13 11.78 12.11 2.45
N GLU A 14 12.69 11.86 3.38
CA GLU A 14 14.13 11.81 3.09
C GLU A 14 14.48 10.66 2.13
N GLY A 15 13.88 9.50 2.33
CA GLY A 15 14.03 8.37 1.42
C GLY A 15 13.57 8.69 0.00
N PHE A 16 12.40 9.34 -0.12
CA PHE A 16 11.91 9.79 -1.43
C PHE A 16 12.87 10.80 -2.08
N LYS A 17 13.32 11.83 -1.36
CA LYS A 17 14.25 12.84 -1.88
C LYS A 17 15.54 12.21 -2.42
N LYS A 18 16.10 11.25 -1.65
CA LYS A 18 17.31 10.54 -2.04
C LYS A 18 17.11 9.81 -3.37
N ILE A 19 16.07 8.99 -3.48
CA ILE A 19 15.78 8.21 -4.70
C ILE A 19 15.43 9.13 -5.88
N ALA A 20 14.65 10.19 -5.65
CA ALA A 20 14.33 11.17 -6.68
C ALA A 20 15.60 11.81 -7.27
N LEU A 21 16.54 12.20 -6.41
CA LEU A 21 17.84 12.74 -6.83
C LEU A 21 18.64 11.71 -7.64
N GLU A 22 18.77 10.49 -7.15
CA GLU A 22 19.50 9.40 -7.81
C GLU A 22 18.91 9.05 -9.19
N ARG A 23 17.60 9.22 -9.36
CA ARG A 23 16.88 8.93 -10.61
C ARG A 23 16.66 10.14 -11.50
N GLY A 24 17.15 11.32 -11.12
CA GLY A 24 16.94 12.55 -11.87
C GLY A 24 15.47 13.00 -11.96
N ALA A 25 14.64 12.59 -11.00
CA ALA A 25 13.23 12.95 -10.98
C ALA A 25 13.04 14.36 -10.43
N HIS A 26 12.29 15.19 -11.17
CA HIS A 26 11.94 16.53 -10.74
C HIS A 26 10.66 16.53 -9.88
N TYR A 27 10.68 17.26 -8.78
CA TYR A 27 9.52 17.39 -7.90
C TYR A 27 9.45 18.80 -7.29
N LYS A 28 8.25 19.20 -6.89
CA LYS A 28 8.00 20.39 -6.09
C LYS A 28 7.50 19.97 -4.72
N ILE A 29 7.88 20.70 -3.69
CA ILE A 29 7.35 20.56 -2.33
C ILE A 29 6.31 21.64 -2.14
N VAL A 30 5.09 21.23 -1.77
CA VAL A 30 3.95 22.15 -1.55
C VAL A 30 3.47 21.96 -0.12
N ASP A 31 3.27 23.08 0.58
CA ASP A 31 2.61 23.05 1.90
C ASP A 31 1.12 22.74 1.70
N MET A 32 0.64 21.70 2.32
CA MET A 32 -0.76 21.29 2.24
C MET A 32 -1.74 22.30 2.87
N ASN A 33 -1.23 23.31 3.59
CA ASN A 33 -2.02 24.41 4.12
C ASN A 33 -2.12 25.59 3.14
N ALA A 34 -1.24 25.63 2.13
CA ALA A 34 -1.22 26.63 1.08
C ALA A 34 -1.87 26.08 -0.20
N LEU A 35 -3.22 26.10 -0.24
CA LEU A 35 -4.00 25.52 -1.33
C LEU A 35 -3.76 26.20 -2.68
N ASP A 36 -3.47 27.47 -2.68
CA ASP A 36 -3.16 28.24 -3.88
C ASP A 36 -1.82 27.77 -4.49
N GLU A 37 -0.82 27.48 -3.67
CA GLU A 37 0.45 26.92 -4.13
C GLU A 37 0.27 25.55 -4.81
N LEU A 38 -0.64 24.72 -4.31
CA LEU A 38 -0.97 23.43 -4.93
C LEU A 38 -1.50 23.65 -6.34
N ARG A 39 -2.43 24.59 -6.50
CA ARG A 39 -3.04 24.92 -7.78
C ARG A 39 -2.03 25.48 -8.78
N GLU A 40 -1.21 26.44 -8.35
CA GLU A 40 -0.16 27.07 -9.18
C GLU A 40 0.95 26.10 -9.57
N SER A 41 1.11 25.03 -8.79
CA SER A 41 2.13 23.99 -9.03
C SER A 41 1.69 22.92 -10.00
N MET A 42 0.40 22.84 -10.37
CA MET A 42 -0.12 21.83 -11.29
C MET A 42 0.21 22.13 -12.74
N SER A 43 0.48 21.08 -13.50
CA SER A 43 0.59 21.11 -14.95
C SER A 43 -0.75 20.80 -15.60
N PHE A 44 -1.12 21.54 -16.63
CA PHE A 44 -2.28 21.24 -17.48
C PHE A 44 -1.92 20.33 -18.66
N GLU A 45 -0.64 20.19 -18.97
CA GLU A 45 -0.16 19.43 -20.13
C GLU A 45 0.25 18.00 -19.77
N THR A 46 0.71 17.80 -18.53
CA THR A 46 1.22 16.53 -18.06
C THR A 46 0.45 16.00 -16.86
N GLU A 47 0.60 14.70 -16.59
CA GLU A 47 0.02 14.09 -15.40
C GLU A 47 0.70 14.62 -14.13
N ASN A 48 -0.12 14.99 -13.15
CA ASN A 48 0.34 15.43 -11.83
C ASN A 48 0.30 14.26 -10.85
N VAL A 49 1.45 13.81 -10.41
CA VAL A 49 1.54 12.81 -9.35
C VAL A 49 1.69 13.50 -8.00
N ILE A 50 0.68 13.38 -7.15
CA ILE A 50 0.67 13.98 -5.82
C ILE A 50 1.00 12.90 -4.80
N ILE A 51 2.03 13.15 -3.98
CA ILE A 51 2.52 12.23 -2.95
C ILE A 51 2.37 12.89 -1.58
N PRO A 52 1.27 12.63 -0.84
CA PRO A 52 1.14 13.10 0.53
C PRO A 52 2.19 12.46 1.42
N MET A 53 2.92 13.27 2.17
CA MET A 53 3.97 12.76 3.06
C MET A 53 3.40 12.16 4.34
N SER A 54 2.18 12.54 4.73
CA SER A 54 1.46 11.94 5.85
C SER A 54 0.56 10.78 5.40
N PRO A 55 0.58 9.64 6.10
CA PRO A 55 -0.30 8.51 5.83
C PRO A 55 -1.72 8.69 6.38
N SER A 56 -2.01 9.82 7.05
CA SER A 56 -3.23 9.99 7.83
C SER A 56 -4.48 10.21 6.97
N GLU A 57 -5.61 9.64 7.41
CA GLU A 57 -6.92 9.85 6.79
C GLU A 57 -7.31 11.34 6.74
N LYS A 58 -6.98 12.11 7.79
CA LYS A 58 -7.26 13.54 7.86
C LYS A 58 -6.58 14.30 6.74
N VAL A 59 -5.31 14.02 6.47
CA VAL A 59 -4.54 14.64 5.39
C VAL A 59 -5.11 14.23 4.04
N PHE A 60 -5.40 12.94 3.82
CA PHE A 60 -6.03 12.46 2.61
C PHE A 60 -7.38 13.16 2.35
N SER A 61 -8.26 13.19 3.35
CA SER A 61 -9.58 13.83 3.25
C SER A 61 -9.48 15.33 2.94
N LYS A 62 -8.52 16.04 3.56
CA LYS A 62 -8.27 17.45 3.28
C LYS A 62 -7.81 17.65 1.83
N LEU A 63 -6.86 16.84 1.37
CA LEU A 63 -6.37 16.90 -0.01
C LEU A 63 -7.49 16.64 -1.02
N VAL A 64 -8.30 15.61 -0.82
CA VAL A 64 -9.45 15.30 -1.68
C VAL A 64 -10.41 16.49 -1.75
N LYS A 65 -10.81 17.07 -0.60
CA LYS A 65 -11.68 18.25 -0.58
C LYS A 65 -11.09 19.43 -1.33
N THR A 66 -9.78 19.64 -1.20
CA THR A 66 -9.08 20.69 -1.93
C THR A 66 -9.14 20.47 -3.43
N LEU A 67 -8.83 19.26 -3.88
CA LEU A 67 -8.86 18.88 -5.28
C LEU A 67 -10.29 18.97 -5.84
N ASP A 68 -11.30 18.55 -5.10
CA ASP A 68 -12.71 18.63 -5.51
C ASP A 68 -13.21 20.08 -5.64
N ASN A 69 -12.71 20.98 -4.80
CA ASN A 69 -13.08 22.41 -4.84
C ASN A 69 -12.33 23.21 -5.92
N MET A 70 -11.32 22.62 -6.54
CA MET A 70 -10.67 23.23 -7.72
C MET A 70 -11.53 23.01 -8.96
N GLU A 71 -12.58 23.80 -9.13
CA GLU A 71 -13.68 23.70 -10.11
C GLU A 71 -13.30 23.48 -11.59
N ARG A 72 -12.02 23.40 -11.91
CA ARG A 72 -11.50 23.19 -13.26
C ARG A 72 -10.56 21.99 -13.36
N THR A 73 -10.65 21.06 -12.40
CA THR A 73 -9.80 19.85 -12.40
C THR A 73 -10.17 18.84 -13.49
N ASP A 74 -11.30 19.01 -14.17
CA ASP A 74 -11.71 18.11 -15.26
C ASP A 74 -10.72 18.07 -16.43
N SER A 75 -9.87 19.09 -16.56
CA SER A 75 -8.79 19.15 -17.55
C SER A 75 -7.41 18.74 -17.01
N VAL A 76 -7.27 18.55 -15.70
CA VAL A 76 -5.98 18.23 -15.07
C VAL A 76 -5.93 16.74 -14.71
N LYS A 77 -4.97 16.03 -15.28
CA LYS A 77 -4.74 14.63 -14.92
C LYS A 77 -4.04 14.55 -13.59
N ILE A 78 -4.66 13.89 -12.61
CA ILE A 78 -4.14 13.73 -11.26
C ILE A 78 -4.09 12.25 -10.90
N THR A 79 -2.93 11.83 -10.39
CA THR A 79 -2.72 10.54 -9.75
C THR A 79 -2.20 10.78 -8.34
N MET A 80 -2.77 10.12 -7.34
CA MET A 80 -2.26 10.18 -5.98
C MET A 80 -1.49 8.91 -5.64
N PHE A 81 -0.31 9.08 -5.03
CA PHE A 81 0.51 7.97 -4.57
C PHE A 81 0.69 8.04 -3.05
N GLY A 82 0.19 7.03 -2.36
CA GLY A 82 0.14 7.00 -0.89
C GLY A 82 0.87 5.83 -0.25
N GLN A 83 0.60 5.67 1.03
CA GLN A 83 1.26 4.70 1.92
C GLN A 83 0.30 3.61 2.36
N SER A 84 0.82 2.54 2.96
CA SER A 84 0.08 1.35 3.39
C SER A 84 -1.15 1.64 4.26
N ASN A 85 -1.11 2.70 5.07
CA ASN A 85 -2.24 3.08 5.94
C ASN A 85 -3.51 3.44 5.17
N TRP A 86 -3.40 3.78 3.87
CA TRP A 86 -4.54 4.14 3.03
C TRP A 86 -5.55 3.01 2.89
N GLN A 87 -5.13 1.76 3.01
CA GLN A 87 -6.07 0.63 2.97
C GLN A 87 -7.11 0.66 4.12
N GLN A 88 -6.81 1.33 5.25
CA GLN A 88 -7.74 1.41 6.37
C GLN A 88 -9.01 2.22 6.04
N PHE A 89 -8.91 3.15 5.11
CA PHE A 89 -10.01 4.03 4.73
C PHE A 89 -10.36 3.99 3.23
N MET A 90 -9.73 3.13 2.45
CA MET A 90 -10.01 3.00 1.00
C MET A 90 -11.48 2.70 0.71
N GLY A 91 -12.16 1.91 1.55
CA GLY A 91 -13.58 1.62 1.40
C GLY A 91 -14.45 2.86 1.61
N LYS A 92 -14.14 3.68 2.61
CA LYS A 92 -14.84 4.93 2.93
C LYS A 92 -14.72 5.97 1.81
N TYR A 93 -13.57 6.03 1.18
CA TYR A 93 -13.25 7.03 0.14
C TYR A 93 -13.14 6.41 -1.25
N LYS A 94 -13.80 5.28 -1.52
CA LYS A 94 -13.70 4.54 -2.78
C LYS A 94 -13.83 5.43 -4.02
N GLY A 95 -14.80 6.36 -4.04
CA GLY A 95 -15.01 7.29 -5.14
C GLY A 95 -13.80 8.20 -5.39
N ALA A 96 -13.19 8.73 -4.32
CA ALA A 96 -11.99 9.55 -4.43
C ALA A 96 -10.76 8.73 -4.89
N PHE A 97 -10.62 7.51 -4.38
CA PHE A 97 -9.56 6.59 -4.82
C PHE A 97 -9.63 6.32 -6.32
N GLN A 98 -10.83 6.12 -6.86
CA GLN A 98 -11.05 5.91 -8.29
C GLN A 98 -10.83 7.20 -9.08
N LYS A 99 -11.44 8.31 -8.64
CA LYS A 99 -11.36 9.62 -9.32
C LYS A 99 -9.92 10.08 -9.53
N TYR A 100 -9.07 9.89 -8.53
CA TYR A 100 -7.68 10.34 -8.53
C TYR A 100 -6.67 9.21 -8.80
N ASN A 101 -7.07 8.10 -9.42
CA ASN A 101 -6.19 6.96 -9.75
C ASN A 101 -5.25 6.60 -8.60
N CYS A 102 -5.78 6.56 -7.36
CA CYS A 102 -4.94 6.38 -6.18
C CYS A 102 -4.17 5.07 -6.26
N THR A 103 -2.88 5.16 -6.00
CA THR A 103 -2.00 4.00 -5.85
C THR A 103 -1.33 4.08 -4.48
N PHE A 104 -1.22 2.96 -3.79
CA PHE A 104 -0.42 2.88 -2.57
C PHE A 104 0.37 1.58 -2.53
N PHE A 105 1.46 1.58 -1.77
CA PHE A 105 2.24 0.37 -1.52
C PHE A 105 1.93 -0.19 -0.14
N SER A 106 1.97 -1.51 0.00
CA SER A 106 1.83 -2.18 1.28
C SER A 106 2.55 -3.52 1.30
N LYS A 107 2.92 -3.99 2.50
CA LYS A 107 3.42 -5.35 2.73
C LYS A 107 2.31 -6.37 2.96
N PHE A 108 1.07 -5.92 3.02
CA PHE A 108 -0.11 -6.76 3.18
C PHE A 108 -1.34 -6.00 2.66
N LEU A 109 -2.34 -6.72 2.23
CA LEU A 109 -3.64 -6.14 1.89
C LEU A 109 -4.74 -7.09 2.39
N TYR A 110 -5.54 -6.61 3.33
CA TYR A 110 -6.71 -7.31 3.80
C TYR A 110 -7.95 -6.82 3.05
N ASP A 111 -8.58 -7.72 2.31
CA ASP A 111 -9.81 -7.44 1.58
C ASP A 111 -10.95 -8.30 2.17
N PRO A 112 -11.85 -7.72 2.97
CA PRO A 112 -12.92 -8.48 3.59
C PRO A 112 -13.93 -9.08 2.60
N LEU A 113 -13.92 -8.65 1.33
CA LEU A 113 -14.77 -9.15 0.27
C LEU A 113 -14.12 -10.30 -0.51
N ASP A 114 -12.86 -10.64 -0.22
CA ASP A 114 -12.19 -11.78 -0.80
C ASP A 114 -12.81 -13.08 -0.28
N GLU A 115 -13.16 -14.00 -1.20
CA GLU A 115 -13.85 -15.24 -0.89
C GLU A 115 -13.03 -16.17 0.01
N GLU A 116 -11.71 -16.23 -0.17
CA GLU A 116 -10.83 -17.07 0.64
C GLU A 116 -10.77 -16.51 2.08
N ILE A 117 -10.68 -15.20 2.23
CA ILE A 117 -10.71 -14.51 3.54
C ILE A 117 -12.06 -14.71 4.23
N ALA A 118 -13.17 -14.56 3.52
CA ALA A 118 -14.50 -14.78 4.07
C ALA A 118 -14.68 -16.23 4.54
N SER A 119 -14.24 -17.18 3.74
CA SER A 119 -14.27 -18.61 4.08
C SER A 119 -13.40 -18.92 5.30
N PHE A 120 -12.20 -18.35 5.36
CA PHE A 120 -11.31 -18.51 6.51
C PHE A 120 -11.94 -17.96 7.80
N GLN A 121 -12.56 -16.78 7.77
CA GLN A 121 -13.24 -16.21 8.92
C GLN A 121 -14.40 -17.07 9.41
N LEU A 122 -15.21 -17.58 8.49
CA LEU A 122 -16.31 -18.49 8.82
C LEU A 122 -15.79 -19.77 9.51
N ASN A 123 -14.75 -20.37 8.97
CA ASN A 123 -14.13 -21.57 9.53
C ASN A 123 -13.49 -21.30 10.89
N PHE A 124 -12.84 -20.14 11.05
CA PHE A 124 -12.30 -19.71 12.34
C PHE A 124 -13.40 -19.60 13.40
N LYS A 125 -14.51 -18.93 13.06
CA LYS A 125 -15.67 -18.80 13.96
C LYS A 125 -16.27 -20.16 14.35
N ARG A 126 -16.41 -21.07 13.37
CA ARG A 126 -16.90 -22.43 13.62
C ARG A 126 -15.97 -23.22 14.56
N ARG A 127 -14.66 -23.10 14.36
CA ARG A 127 -13.67 -23.86 15.11
C ARG A 127 -13.45 -23.36 16.53
N PHE A 128 -13.46 -22.03 16.72
CA PHE A 128 -13.09 -21.40 17.98
C PHE A 128 -14.28 -20.78 18.75
N GLY A 129 -15.50 -20.84 18.18
CA GLY A 129 -16.71 -20.28 18.80
C GLY A 129 -16.72 -18.74 18.90
N ARG A 130 -15.78 -18.06 18.28
CA ARG A 130 -15.65 -16.59 18.29
C ARG A 130 -15.07 -16.08 17.00
N GLU A 131 -15.30 -14.81 16.71
CA GLU A 131 -14.66 -14.10 15.60
C GLU A 131 -13.19 -13.81 15.91
N GLN A 132 -12.42 -13.57 14.86
CA GLN A 132 -11.05 -13.10 15.03
C GLN A 132 -11.03 -11.70 15.65
N TYR A 133 -9.99 -11.42 16.42
CA TYR A 133 -9.72 -10.07 16.87
C TYR A 133 -9.43 -9.15 15.68
N GLN A 134 -10.16 -8.04 15.62
CA GLN A 134 -9.96 -7.03 14.58
C GLN A 134 -8.67 -6.28 14.85
N SER A 135 -7.76 -6.34 13.91
CA SER A 135 -6.42 -5.73 14.00
C SER A 135 -5.95 -5.26 12.62
N TYR A 136 -4.89 -4.51 12.58
CA TYR A 136 -4.28 -4.01 11.35
C TYR A 136 -2.75 -4.21 11.41
N PRO A 137 -2.21 -5.17 10.65
CA PRO A 137 -2.87 -6.19 9.81
C PRO A 137 -3.79 -7.12 10.61
N MET A 138 -4.62 -7.91 9.91
CA MET A 138 -5.39 -9.00 10.53
C MET A 138 -4.42 -10.13 10.95
N TYR A 139 -3.98 -10.11 12.20
CA TYR A 139 -2.93 -11.03 12.70
C TYR A 139 -3.29 -12.51 12.57
N GLY A 140 -4.58 -12.87 12.67
CA GLY A 140 -5.02 -14.25 12.46
C GLY A 140 -4.81 -14.73 11.02
N VAL A 141 -5.13 -13.88 10.04
CA VAL A 141 -4.89 -14.15 8.61
C VAL A 141 -3.39 -14.17 8.30
N MET A 142 -2.64 -13.19 8.84
CA MET A 142 -1.19 -13.14 8.69
C MET A 142 -0.49 -14.39 9.27
N GLY A 143 -0.94 -14.85 10.44
CA GLY A 143 -0.43 -16.06 11.05
C GLY A 143 -0.72 -17.30 10.22
N TYR A 144 -1.90 -17.36 9.58
CA TYR A 144 -2.23 -18.42 8.63
C TYR A 144 -1.32 -18.39 7.41
N ASP A 145 -1.13 -17.22 6.77
CA ASP A 145 -0.24 -17.07 5.62
C ASP A 145 1.18 -17.53 5.93
N LEU A 146 1.72 -17.08 7.08
CA LEU A 146 3.05 -17.47 7.55
C LEU A 146 3.13 -18.99 7.83
N GLY A 147 2.15 -19.53 8.55
CA GLY A 147 2.11 -20.95 8.87
C GLY A 147 2.06 -21.82 7.59
N MET A 148 1.18 -21.48 6.66
CA MET A 148 1.05 -22.21 5.40
C MET A 148 2.30 -22.10 4.53
N TYR A 149 2.92 -20.92 4.47
CA TYR A 149 4.17 -20.72 3.75
C TYR A 149 5.27 -21.67 4.24
N PHE A 150 5.56 -21.67 5.53
CA PHE A 150 6.63 -22.49 6.08
C PHE A 150 6.30 -23.99 6.10
N LEU A 151 5.04 -24.37 6.35
CA LEU A 151 4.62 -25.77 6.27
C LEU A 151 4.74 -26.32 4.86
N ASN A 152 4.34 -25.54 3.86
CA ASN A 152 4.46 -25.95 2.46
C ASN A 152 5.92 -26.03 2.02
N ALA A 153 6.76 -25.08 2.42
CA ALA A 153 8.19 -25.12 2.16
C ALA A 153 8.84 -26.35 2.82
N TYR A 154 8.52 -26.64 4.08
CA TYR A 154 9.00 -27.84 4.77
C TYR A 154 8.53 -29.13 4.08
N ASN A 155 7.27 -29.19 3.65
CA ASN A 155 6.73 -30.35 2.95
C ASN A 155 7.42 -30.59 1.60
N GLN A 156 7.84 -29.52 0.92
CA GLN A 156 8.50 -29.62 -0.38
C GLN A 156 10.01 -29.91 -0.26
N PHE A 157 10.71 -29.31 0.69
CA PHE A 157 12.18 -29.33 0.78
C PHE A 157 12.70 -30.06 2.03
N GLY A 158 11.82 -30.53 2.91
CA GLY A 158 12.20 -31.21 4.15
C GLY A 158 12.91 -30.29 5.15
N LYS A 159 13.83 -30.84 5.93
CA LYS A 159 14.55 -30.11 6.99
C LYS A 159 15.43 -28.96 6.49
N ASP A 160 15.83 -29.00 5.25
CA ASP A 160 16.74 -28.02 4.63
C ASP A 160 15.94 -26.88 3.93
N TYR A 161 14.63 -26.78 4.16
CA TYR A 161 13.73 -25.81 3.52
C TYR A 161 14.21 -24.35 3.59
N ALA A 162 14.94 -23.98 4.66
CA ALA A 162 15.42 -22.61 4.85
C ALA A 162 16.40 -22.16 3.77
N ASP A 163 17.11 -23.09 3.13
CA ASP A 163 18.06 -22.79 2.06
C ASP A 163 17.36 -22.52 0.70
N TYR A 164 16.11 -22.95 0.58
CA TYR A 164 15.31 -22.85 -0.64
C TYR A 164 14.23 -21.77 -0.60
N LEU A 165 14.12 -21.00 0.49
CA LEU A 165 13.06 -19.98 0.61
C LEU A 165 13.16 -18.84 -0.40
N SER A 166 14.35 -18.59 -0.96
CA SER A 166 14.55 -17.63 -2.05
C SER A 166 14.06 -18.11 -3.42
N GLU A 167 13.67 -19.37 -3.53
CA GLU A 167 13.12 -19.97 -4.75
C GLU A 167 11.67 -20.45 -4.55
N PHE A 168 11.15 -20.30 -3.34
CA PHE A 168 9.84 -20.82 -2.96
C PHE A 168 8.76 -19.74 -3.00
N GLU A 169 7.68 -20.03 -3.69
CA GLU A 169 6.47 -19.20 -3.72
C GLU A 169 5.27 -19.98 -3.18
N SER A 170 4.42 -19.31 -2.44
CA SER A 170 3.18 -19.86 -1.89
C SER A 170 2.02 -18.91 -2.12
N ARG A 171 0.81 -19.46 -2.15
CA ARG A 171 -0.40 -18.64 -2.09
C ARG A 171 -0.49 -17.95 -0.73
N PHE A 172 -1.15 -16.80 -0.71
CA PHE A 172 -1.41 -16.02 0.49
C PHE A 172 -2.80 -15.38 0.40
N MET A 173 -3.40 -15.08 1.53
CA MET A 173 -4.67 -14.35 1.60
C MET A 173 -4.46 -12.84 1.81
N GLN A 174 -3.49 -12.47 2.64
CA GLN A 174 -3.24 -11.08 3.01
C GLN A 174 -1.80 -10.65 2.76
N THR A 175 -0.84 -11.53 3.08
CA THR A 175 0.58 -11.17 3.20
C THR A 175 1.40 -11.94 2.18
N PRO A 176 1.85 -11.32 1.09
CA PRO A 176 2.77 -11.97 0.16
C PRO A 176 4.11 -12.22 0.84
N LEU A 177 4.62 -13.44 0.71
CA LEU A 177 5.84 -13.87 1.35
C LEU A 177 6.85 -14.31 0.30
N TYR A 178 8.07 -13.79 0.44
CA TYR A 178 9.25 -14.19 -0.32
C TYR A 178 10.48 -13.78 0.45
N PHE A 179 11.26 -14.75 0.88
CA PHE A 179 12.38 -14.53 1.77
C PHE A 179 13.70 -14.58 1.02
N GLU A 180 14.47 -13.51 1.14
CA GLU A 180 15.83 -13.44 0.63
C GLU A 180 16.84 -13.21 1.75
N ARG A 181 18.02 -13.80 1.59
CA ARG A 181 19.15 -13.57 2.47
C ARG A 181 19.90 -12.31 1.99
N LYS A 182 20.01 -11.30 2.85
CA LYS A 182 20.69 -10.04 2.47
C LYS A 182 22.19 -10.18 2.27
N ASN A 183 22.84 -11.08 3.03
CA ASN A 183 24.25 -11.38 2.94
C ASN A 183 24.49 -12.78 3.49
N LYS A 184 25.74 -13.31 3.36
CA LYS A 184 26.07 -14.69 3.76
C LYS A 184 25.78 -14.99 5.23
N ASP A 185 25.98 -14.01 6.11
CA ASP A 185 25.80 -14.14 7.56
C ASP A 185 24.48 -13.54 8.06
N GLY A 186 23.70 -12.97 7.16
CA GLY A 186 22.43 -12.31 7.48
C GLY A 186 21.26 -13.27 7.58
N GLY A 187 20.22 -12.84 8.30
CA GLY A 187 18.93 -13.51 8.32
C GLY A 187 18.14 -13.36 7.02
N LEU A 188 17.10 -14.16 6.91
CA LEU A 188 16.13 -14.07 5.83
C LEU A 188 15.16 -12.90 6.07
N VAL A 189 14.88 -12.13 5.02
CA VAL A 189 13.99 -10.97 5.08
C VAL A 189 12.92 -11.09 4.00
N ASN A 190 11.65 -10.90 4.37
CA ASN A 190 10.60 -10.80 3.38
C ASN A 190 10.70 -9.46 2.62
N ASN A 191 11.03 -9.53 1.34
CA ASN A 191 11.21 -8.36 0.46
C ASN A 191 9.96 -8.02 -0.36
N ARG A 192 8.89 -8.82 -0.30
CA ARG A 192 7.68 -8.57 -1.10
C ARG A 192 7.01 -7.25 -0.70
N VAL A 193 6.64 -6.50 -1.73
CA VAL A 193 5.84 -5.29 -1.62
C VAL A 193 4.72 -5.38 -2.66
N MET A 194 3.51 -5.04 -2.24
CA MET A 194 2.33 -4.98 -3.09
C MET A 194 2.02 -3.52 -3.43
N PHE A 195 1.76 -3.26 -4.71
CA PHE A 195 1.16 -2.01 -5.16
C PHE A 195 -0.32 -2.25 -5.44
N VAL A 196 -1.15 -1.41 -4.87
CA VAL A 196 -2.62 -1.44 -5.05
C VAL A 196 -3.00 -0.18 -5.79
N LYS A 197 -3.54 -0.34 -7.01
CA LYS A 197 -3.92 0.77 -7.87
C LYS A 197 -5.42 0.75 -8.12
N PHE A 198 -6.06 1.88 -7.92
CA PHE A 198 -7.47 2.10 -8.25
C PHE A 198 -7.58 2.76 -9.61
N GLY A 199 -8.30 2.11 -10.54
CA GLY A 199 -8.60 2.68 -11.85
C GLY A 199 -9.89 3.48 -11.83
N THR A 200 -9.99 4.49 -12.70
CA THR A 200 -11.21 5.30 -12.89
C THR A 200 -12.43 4.49 -13.35
N ASN A 201 -12.19 3.33 -13.98
CA ASN A 201 -13.23 2.39 -14.40
C ASN A 201 -13.75 1.48 -13.27
N GLY A 202 -13.33 1.71 -12.02
CA GLY A 202 -13.73 0.91 -10.85
C GLY A 202 -12.88 -0.33 -10.59
N THR A 203 -11.88 -0.60 -11.42
CA THR A 203 -10.94 -1.72 -11.20
C THR A 203 -9.99 -1.44 -10.04
N VAL A 204 -9.58 -2.51 -9.36
CA VAL A 204 -8.50 -2.50 -8.38
C VAL A 204 -7.45 -3.51 -8.84
N GLU A 205 -6.29 -3.02 -9.21
CA GLU A 205 -5.17 -3.83 -9.64
C GLU A 205 -4.21 -4.05 -8.48
N LYS A 206 -3.78 -5.29 -8.27
CA LYS A 206 -2.78 -5.69 -7.26
C LYS A 206 -1.55 -6.20 -8.00
N LYS A 207 -0.40 -5.57 -7.79
CA LYS A 207 0.88 -6.00 -8.38
C LYS A 207 1.91 -6.21 -7.28
N ILE A 208 2.54 -7.39 -7.29
CA ILE A 208 3.52 -7.80 -6.28
C ILE A 208 4.91 -7.71 -6.90
N TYR A 209 5.85 -7.17 -6.12
CA TYR A 209 7.26 -7.03 -6.49
C TYR A 209 8.14 -7.67 -5.43
#